data_9bf205768ca1135d34d353403d7dc136
#
_entry.id   9bf205768ca1135d34d353403d7dc136
#
_cell.length_a   1.000
_cell.length_b   1.000
_cell.length_c   1.000
_cell.angle_alpha   90.00
_cell.angle_beta   90.00
_cell.angle_gamma   90.00
#
_symmetry.space_group_name_H-M   'P 1'
#
loop_
_entity.id
_entity.type
_entity.pdbx_description
1 polymer ?
#
loop_
_entity_poly.entity_id
_entity_poly.type
_entity_poly.pdbx_seq_one_letter_code
_entity_poly.pdbx_strand_id
1 'polypeptide(L)'
;IDLLVAADGAEALRAAAARQGATPLGQDDLEALRVLAGIARFGADMDPSRLPMEAGLTRAAISFGKGCYTGQEVVLRATVRGHLQRGLVQLEVPPGAAAGTPLTANGQEVGALTSVADTPEGRIALGYLRRAHWKEGERVGAGAGEAVVRKVIVEDGLPG
;
A
#
# COMPACT_ATOMS: atom_id res chain seq x y z
N ILE A 1 -13.17 9.64 -9.16
CA ILE A 1 -13.42 10.99 -9.75
C ILE A 1 -13.31 12.01 -8.63
N ASP A 2 -12.43 12.99 -8.79
CA ASP A 2 -12.28 14.10 -7.86
C ASP A 2 -13.07 15.30 -8.40
N LEU A 3 -13.85 15.94 -7.52
CA LEU A 3 -14.61 17.15 -7.85
C LEU A 3 -14.03 18.33 -7.07
N LEU A 4 -13.41 19.26 -7.79
CA LEU A 4 -12.86 20.50 -7.22
C LEU A 4 -13.91 21.59 -7.31
N VAL A 5 -14.31 22.12 -6.17
CA VAL A 5 -15.30 23.20 -6.07
C VAL A 5 -14.77 24.30 -5.15
N ALA A 6 -15.30 25.52 -5.30
CA ALA A 6 -15.07 26.59 -4.32
C ALA A 6 -15.60 26.15 -2.94
N ALA A 7 -14.99 26.65 -1.87
CA ALA A 7 -15.31 26.21 -0.51
C ALA A 7 -16.79 26.41 -0.14
N ASP A 8 -17.40 27.46 -0.62
CA ASP A 8 -18.84 27.81 -0.43
C ASP A 8 -19.77 26.86 -1.23
N GLY A 9 -19.29 26.25 -2.29
CA GLY A 9 -20.03 25.27 -3.09
C GLY A 9 -20.01 23.83 -2.54
N ALA A 10 -19.15 23.54 -1.58
CA ALA A 10 -18.93 22.16 -1.10
C ALA A 10 -20.19 21.53 -0.48
N GLU A 11 -20.97 22.29 0.29
CA GLU A 11 -22.20 21.80 0.92
C GLU A 11 -23.29 21.53 -0.12
N ALA A 12 -23.45 22.40 -1.10
CA ALA A 12 -24.38 22.19 -2.20
C ALA A 12 -24.05 20.94 -3.00
N LEU A 13 -22.75 20.67 -3.23
CA LEU A 13 -22.30 19.45 -3.90
C LEU A 13 -22.60 18.20 -3.08
N ARG A 14 -22.31 18.21 -1.76
CA ARG A 14 -22.64 17.08 -0.86
C ARG A 14 -24.16 16.78 -0.88
N ALA A 15 -24.97 17.82 -0.77
CA ALA A 15 -26.41 17.68 -0.82
C ALA A 15 -26.91 17.11 -2.16
N ALA A 16 -26.29 17.54 -3.28
CA ALA A 16 -26.60 17.02 -4.60
C ALA A 16 -26.22 15.52 -4.72
N ALA A 17 -25.03 15.16 -4.25
CA ALA A 17 -24.57 13.76 -4.23
C ALA A 17 -25.48 12.87 -3.38
N ALA A 18 -25.88 13.32 -2.19
CA ALA A 18 -26.78 12.59 -1.32
C ALA A 18 -28.16 12.36 -1.97
N ARG A 19 -28.71 13.35 -2.70
CA ARG A 19 -29.96 13.18 -3.46
C ARG A 19 -29.84 12.13 -4.58
N GLN A 20 -28.64 11.87 -5.07
CA GLN A 20 -28.37 10.83 -6.06
C GLN A 20 -28.01 9.47 -5.41
N GLY A 21 -28.17 9.35 -4.09
CA GLY A 21 -27.93 8.10 -3.39
C GLY A 21 -26.48 7.87 -2.95
N ALA A 22 -25.61 8.87 -3.03
CA ALA A 22 -24.24 8.75 -2.52
C ALA A 22 -24.23 8.74 -0.99
N THR A 23 -23.51 7.82 -0.40
CA THR A 23 -23.29 7.73 1.05
C THR A 23 -22.00 8.48 1.40
N PRO A 24 -22.02 9.42 2.37
CA PRO A 24 -20.81 10.06 2.84
C PRO A 24 -19.91 9.05 3.58
N LEU A 25 -18.61 9.14 3.32
CA LEU A 25 -17.59 8.35 3.99
C LEU A 25 -16.73 9.24 4.89
N GLY A 26 -16.35 8.73 6.06
CA GLY A 26 -15.37 9.33 6.94
C GLY A 26 -13.94 9.07 6.49
N GLN A 27 -12.98 9.68 7.17
CA GLN A 27 -11.56 9.45 6.92
C GLN A 27 -11.14 8.00 7.20
N ASP A 28 -11.69 7.41 8.25
CA ASP A 28 -11.40 6.02 8.61
C ASP A 28 -11.94 5.04 7.56
N ASP A 29 -13.13 5.31 7.01
CA ASP A 29 -13.70 4.52 5.91
C ASP A 29 -12.84 4.61 4.65
N LEU A 30 -12.37 5.81 4.31
CA LEU A 30 -11.48 6.03 3.17
C LEU A 30 -10.13 5.33 3.37
N GLU A 31 -9.60 5.35 4.60
CA GLU A 31 -8.36 4.65 4.93
C GLU A 31 -8.54 3.14 4.85
N ALA A 32 -9.66 2.60 5.34
CA ALA A 32 -9.99 1.20 5.24
C ALA A 32 -10.11 0.76 3.77
N LEU A 33 -10.83 1.52 2.94
CA LEU A 33 -10.96 1.26 1.51
C LEU A 33 -9.60 1.31 0.78
N ARG A 34 -8.74 2.27 1.11
CA ARG A 34 -7.40 2.40 0.55
C ARG A 34 -6.53 1.18 0.88
N VAL A 35 -6.51 0.78 2.16
CA VAL A 35 -5.75 -0.39 2.63
C VAL A 35 -6.29 -1.67 2.00
N LEU A 36 -7.63 -1.81 1.90
CA LEU A 36 -8.29 -2.92 1.19
C LEU A 36 -7.91 -2.98 -0.30
N ALA A 37 -7.84 -1.83 -0.95
CA ALA A 37 -7.44 -1.74 -2.34
C ALA A 37 -5.93 -2.00 -2.55
N GLY A 38 -5.13 -1.96 -1.48
CA GLY A 38 -3.68 -2.12 -1.56
C GLY A 38 -2.97 -0.89 -2.11
N ILE A 39 -3.55 0.29 -1.95
CA ILE A 39 -3.01 1.55 -2.50
C ILE A 39 -2.06 2.20 -1.48
N ALA A 40 -0.79 2.30 -1.84
CA ALA A 40 0.21 3.00 -1.05
C ALA A 40 -0.07 4.51 -0.98
N ARG A 41 0.10 5.13 0.18
CA ARG A 41 -0.03 6.57 0.39
C ARG A 41 1.33 7.18 0.76
N PHE A 42 1.67 8.27 0.10
CA PHE A 42 2.89 9.02 0.42
C PHE A 42 2.81 9.59 1.85
N GLY A 43 3.92 9.47 2.58
CA GLY A 43 4.02 9.87 3.98
C GLY A 43 3.54 8.81 4.98
N ALA A 44 2.80 7.78 4.54
CA ALA A 44 2.41 6.64 5.36
C ALA A 44 3.15 5.36 4.94
N ASP A 45 2.93 4.93 3.69
CA ASP A 45 3.49 3.67 3.18
C ASP A 45 4.75 3.88 2.34
N MET A 46 5.00 5.07 1.85
CA MET A 46 6.16 5.40 1.02
C MET A 46 6.66 6.80 1.30
N ASP A 47 7.94 6.97 1.08
CA ASP A 47 8.70 8.22 1.18
C ASP A 47 9.82 8.22 0.13
N PRO A 48 10.68 9.25 0.05
CA PRO A 48 11.78 9.30 -0.93
C PRO A 48 12.82 8.17 -0.83
N SER A 49 12.81 7.39 0.25
CA SER A 49 13.71 6.23 0.42
C SER A 49 13.20 4.94 -0.23
N ARG A 50 11.95 4.94 -0.73
CA ARG A 50 11.31 3.78 -1.37
C ARG A 50 11.35 3.89 -2.88
N LEU A 51 11.62 2.77 -3.54
CA LEU A 51 11.46 2.69 -4.98
C LEU A 51 9.96 2.56 -5.33
N PRO A 52 9.48 3.22 -6.39
CA PRO A 52 8.07 3.11 -6.80
C PRO A 52 7.61 1.66 -7.00
N MET A 53 8.49 0.79 -7.50
CA MET A 53 8.21 -0.62 -7.73
C MET A 53 7.98 -1.38 -6.42
N GLU A 54 8.73 -1.04 -5.35
CA GLU A 54 8.53 -1.61 -4.01
C GLU A 54 7.12 -1.34 -3.48
N ALA A 55 6.53 -0.19 -3.85
CA ALA A 55 5.20 0.26 -3.43
C ALA A 55 4.07 -0.14 -4.40
N GLY A 56 4.36 -0.95 -5.45
CA GLY A 56 3.36 -1.38 -6.42
C GLY A 56 2.93 -0.29 -7.41
N LEU A 57 3.79 0.68 -7.70
CA LEU A 57 3.49 1.82 -8.56
C LEU A 57 4.10 1.69 -9.98
N THR A 58 4.65 0.54 -10.34
CA THR A 58 5.32 0.36 -11.64
C THR A 58 4.39 0.71 -12.79
N ARG A 59 3.21 0.11 -12.84
CA ARG A 59 2.23 0.33 -13.92
C ARG A 59 1.57 1.71 -13.86
N ALA A 60 1.35 2.23 -12.65
CA ALA A 60 0.63 3.47 -12.45
C ALA A 60 1.50 4.73 -12.64
N ALA A 61 2.79 4.66 -12.33
CA ALA A 61 3.64 5.84 -12.23
C ALA A 61 4.92 5.80 -13.07
N ILE A 62 5.28 4.66 -13.68
CA ILE A 62 6.51 4.51 -14.46
C ILE A 62 6.18 4.28 -15.93
N SER A 63 6.81 5.06 -16.80
CA SER A 63 6.75 4.86 -18.24
C SER A 63 8.06 4.26 -18.75
N PHE A 64 7.98 3.10 -19.36
CA PHE A 64 9.12 2.43 -20.01
C PHE A 64 9.28 2.78 -21.48
N GLY A 65 8.25 3.40 -22.08
CA GLY A 65 8.22 3.75 -23.53
C GLY A 65 8.52 5.21 -23.85
N LYS A 66 8.70 6.09 -22.84
CA LYS A 66 9.08 7.49 -23.06
C LYS A 66 10.60 7.64 -23.12
N GLY A 67 11.07 8.77 -23.72
CA GLY A 67 12.48 9.12 -23.75
C GLY A 67 13.12 9.26 -22.35
N CYS A 68 14.43 9.58 -22.30
CA CYS A 68 15.21 9.64 -21.08
C CYS A 68 14.62 10.61 -20.04
N TYR A 69 14.64 10.21 -18.78
CA TYR A 69 14.20 11.02 -17.64
C TYR A 69 15.10 10.78 -16.41
N THR A 70 15.10 11.74 -15.50
CA THR A 70 15.89 11.64 -14.25
C THR A 70 15.44 10.43 -13.42
N GLY A 71 16.39 9.58 -13.01
CA GLY A 71 16.12 8.37 -12.23
C GLY A 71 15.84 7.11 -13.05
N GLN A 72 15.77 7.20 -14.37
CA GLN A 72 15.49 6.04 -15.24
C GLN A 72 16.49 4.89 -15.04
N GLU A 73 17.76 5.18 -14.81
CA GLU A 73 18.77 4.14 -14.60
C GLU A 73 18.49 3.30 -13.36
N VAL A 74 18.05 3.93 -12.26
CA VAL A 74 17.68 3.23 -11.01
C VAL A 74 16.49 2.33 -11.26
N VAL A 75 15.48 2.82 -11.96
CA VAL A 75 14.29 2.06 -12.34
C VAL A 75 14.68 0.86 -13.20
N LEU A 76 15.42 1.06 -14.28
CA LEU A 76 15.84 -0.02 -15.19
C LEU A 76 16.73 -1.04 -14.49
N ARG A 77 17.64 -0.60 -13.62
CA ARG A 77 18.51 -1.50 -12.86
C ARG A 77 17.69 -2.39 -11.92
N ALA A 78 16.69 -1.84 -11.24
CA ALA A 78 15.84 -2.59 -10.32
C ALA A 78 14.88 -3.54 -11.04
N THR A 79 14.38 -3.17 -12.23
CA THR A 79 13.38 -3.98 -12.97
C THR A 79 13.98 -4.98 -13.94
N VAL A 80 15.13 -4.65 -14.58
CA VAL A 80 15.70 -5.47 -15.67
C VAL A 80 16.89 -6.31 -15.21
N ARG A 81 17.75 -5.77 -14.36
CA ARG A 81 19.02 -6.40 -13.95
C ARG A 81 19.08 -6.84 -12.50
N GLY A 82 18.11 -6.44 -11.69
CA GLY A 82 18.09 -6.68 -10.25
C GLY A 82 16.80 -7.33 -9.79
N HIS A 83 16.76 -7.49 -8.48
CA HIS A 83 15.57 -7.92 -7.79
C HIS A 83 15.32 -6.97 -6.63
N LEU A 84 14.07 -6.62 -6.41
CA LEU A 84 13.68 -5.86 -5.23
C LEU A 84 13.98 -6.68 -3.98
N GLN A 85 14.58 -6.04 -2.98
CA GLN A 85 14.93 -6.71 -1.72
C GLN A 85 13.77 -6.72 -0.72
N ARG A 86 12.83 -5.79 -0.90
CA ARG A 86 11.63 -5.61 -0.08
C ARG A 86 10.47 -5.15 -0.96
N GLY A 87 9.26 -5.40 -0.51
CA GLY A 87 8.08 -5.00 -1.25
C GLY A 87 6.86 -4.85 -0.37
N LEU A 88 5.94 -4.00 -0.81
CA LEU A 88 4.67 -3.77 -0.16
C LEU A 88 3.77 -4.99 -0.34
N VAL A 89 3.17 -5.40 0.76
CA VAL A 89 2.18 -6.47 0.82
C VAL A 89 0.98 -6.04 1.64
N GLN A 90 -0.15 -6.67 1.42
CA GLN A 90 -1.32 -6.57 2.27
C GLN A 90 -1.37 -7.79 3.20
N LEU A 91 -1.67 -7.55 4.48
CA LEU A 91 -1.69 -8.58 5.50
C LEU A 91 -3.01 -8.56 6.28
N GLU A 92 -3.47 -9.73 6.70
CA GLU A 92 -4.31 -9.84 7.87
C GLU A 92 -3.44 -9.73 9.12
N VAL A 93 -3.88 -8.96 10.11
CA VAL A 93 -3.06 -8.70 11.29
C VAL A 93 -3.86 -8.92 12.57
N PRO A 94 -3.20 -9.31 13.68
CA PRO A 94 -3.88 -9.55 14.94
C PRO A 94 -4.40 -8.24 15.55
N PRO A 95 -5.36 -8.34 16.49
CA PRO A 95 -5.76 -7.19 17.31
C PRO A 95 -4.57 -6.56 18.01
N GLY A 96 -4.55 -5.22 18.06
CA GLY A 96 -3.45 -4.46 18.67
C GLY A 96 -2.27 -4.17 17.76
N ALA A 97 -2.16 -4.78 16.58
CA ALA A 97 -1.17 -4.38 15.59
C ALA A 97 -1.43 -2.94 15.12
N ALA A 98 -0.39 -2.16 14.95
CA ALA A 98 -0.44 -0.76 14.53
C ALA A 98 0.63 -0.46 13.48
N ALA A 99 0.56 0.69 12.83
CA ALA A 99 1.65 1.18 11.98
C ALA A 99 2.95 1.24 12.81
N GLY A 100 4.05 0.81 12.19
CA GLY A 100 5.35 0.67 12.85
C GLY A 100 5.56 -0.67 13.59
N THR A 101 4.54 -1.53 13.71
CA THR A 101 4.74 -2.87 14.30
C THR A 101 5.75 -3.66 13.46
N PRO A 102 6.86 -4.16 14.06
CA PRO A 102 7.83 -4.97 13.35
C PRO A 102 7.23 -6.33 12.96
N LEU A 103 7.56 -6.79 11.78
CA LEU A 103 7.22 -8.10 11.27
C LEU A 103 8.43 -9.02 11.42
N THR A 104 8.25 -10.18 12.01
CA THR A 104 9.36 -11.09 12.35
C THR A 104 9.16 -12.48 11.75
N ALA A 105 10.26 -13.12 11.37
CA ALA A 105 10.30 -14.53 10.99
C ALA A 105 11.58 -15.16 11.58
N ASN A 106 11.44 -16.33 12.18
CA ASN A 106 12.57 -17.04 12.84
C ASN A 106 13.35 -16.15 13.83
N GLY A 107 12.65 -15.28 14.57
CA GLY A 107 13.24 -14.37 15.54
C GLY A 107 14.00 -13.17 14.97
N GLN A 108 13.95 -12.97 13.65
CA GLN A 108 14.56 -11.82 12.97
C GLN A 108 13.50 -10.88 12.41
N GLU A 109 13.77 -9.58 12.41
CA GLU A 109 12.94 -8.60 11.75
C GLU A 109 13.05 -8.74 10.22
N VAL A 110 11.92 -8.97 9.58
CA VAL A 110 11.81 -9.15 8.13
C VAL A 110 11.00 -8.03 7.46
N GLY A 111 10.45 -7.11 8.25
CA GLY A 111 9.68 -5.99 7.75
C GLY A 111 8.95 -5.22 8.84
N ALA A 112 8.04 -4.33 8.43
CA ALA A 112 7.18 -3.56 9.35
C ALA A 112 5.85 -3.19 8.69
N LEU A 113 4.82 -3.01 9.51
CA LEU A 113 3.53 -2.46 9.09
C LEU A 113 3.65 -0.95 8.85
N THR A 114 2.96 -0.45 7.85
CA THR A 114 2.96 0.99 7.49
C THR A 114 1.58 1.63 7.66
N SER A 115 0.52 0.91 7.32
CA SER A 115 -0.85 1.33 7.51
C SER A 115 -1.67 0.18 8.07
N VAL A 116 -2.64 0.47 8.93
CA VAL A 116 -3.55 -0.52 9.51
C VAL A 116 -4.96 0.05 9.50
N ALA A 117 -5.94 -0.78 9.15
CA ALA A 117 -7.35 -0.41 9.15
C ALA A 117 -8.23 -1.55 9.65
N ASP A 118 -9.30 -1.19 10.33
CA ASP A 118 -10.34 -2.12 10.71
C ASP A 118 -11.40 -2.21 9.60
N THR A 119 -11.83 -3.42 9.29
CA THR A 119 -12.86 -3.69 8.30
C THR A 119 -13.91 -4.63 8.91
N PRO A 120 -15.11 -4.75 8.33
CA PRO A 120 -16.11 -5.72 8.80
C PRO A 120 -15.61 -7.17 8.79
N GLU A 121 -14.62 -7.49 7.93
CA GLU A 121 -14.06 -8.83 7.79
C GLU A 121 -12.86 -9.09 8.72
N GLY A 122 -12.38 -8.07 9.42
CA GLY A 122 -11.21 -8.15 10.29
C GLY A 122 -10.23 -6.99 10.11
N ARG A 123 -9.12 -7.09 10.80
CA ARG A 123 -8.07 -6.07 10.77
C ARG A 123 -7.07 -6.36 9.67
N ILE A 124 -6.87 -5.40 8.79
CA ILE A 124 -5.95 -5.49 7.65
C ILE A 124 -4.89 -4.42 7.73
N ALA A 125 -3.76 -4.67 7.06
CA ALA A 125 -2.64 -3.74 7.04
C ALA A 125 -1.92 -3.73 5.69
N LEU A 126 -1.22 -2.64 5.42
CA LEU A 126 -0.11 -2.59 4.47
C LEU A 126 1.20 -2.64 5.24
N GLY A 127 2.20 -3.27 4.66
CA GLY A 127 3.52 -3.34 5.26
C GLY A 127 4.55 -3.80 4.24
N TYR A 128 5.81 -3.57 4.57
CA TYR A 128 6.91 -4.07 3.75
C TYR A 128 7.47 -5.35 4.33
N LEU A 129 7.72 -6.32 3.47
CA LEU A 129 8.43 -7.53 3.79
C LEU A 129 9.68 -7.67 2.91
N ARG A 130 10.71 -8.33 3.45
CA ARG A 130 11.86 -8.81 2.66
C ARG A 130 11.39 -9.83 1.64
N ARG A 131 12.06 -9.90 0.49
CA ARG A 131 11.74 -10.77 -0.66
C ARG A 131 11.40 -12.20 -0.29
N ALA A 132 12.11 -12.79 0.67
CA ALA A 132 11.91 -14.17 1.09
C ALA A 132 10.52 -14.44 1.72
N HIS A 133 9.82 -13.38 2.16
CA HIS A 133 8.60 -13.48 2.97
C HIS A 133 7.36 -12.81 2.35
N TRP A 134 7.40 -12.33 1.11
CA TRP A 134 6.25 -11.68 0.49
C TRP A 134 5.36 -12.62 -0.34
N LYS A 135 5.21 -13.85 0.09
CA LYS A 135 4.39 -14.87 -0.58
C LYS A 135 2.99 -14.87 0.01
N GLU A 136 1.97 -14.96 -0.84
CA GLU A 136 0.60 -15.11 -0.35
C GLU A 136 0.47 -16.36 0.52
N GLY A 137 -0.20 -16.21 1.66
CA GLY A 137 -0.31 -17.24 2.69
C GLY A 137 0.87 -17.33 3.66
N GLU A 138 1.97 -16.60 3.42
CA GLU A 138 3.11 -16.56 4.35
C GLU A 138 2.69 -16.00 5.70
N ARG A 139 3.18 -16.61 6.78
CA ARG A 139 2.92 -16.19 8.16
C ARG A 139 4.15 -15.57 8.76
N VAL A 140 3.99 -14.42 9.39
CA VAL A 140 5.06 -13.69 10.08
C VAL A 140 4.56 -13.20 11.43
N GLY A 141 5.43 -13.09 12.40
CA GLY A 141 5.08 -12.52 13.70
C GLY A 141 4.76 -11.03 13.56
N ALA A 142 3.74 -10.56 14.27
CA ALA A 142 3.33 -9.15 14.33
C ALA A 142 2.90 -8.79 15.76
N GLY A 143 3.81 -8.18 16.52
CA GLY A 143 3.59 -7.92 17.94
C GLY A 143 3.38 -9.21 18.74
N ALA A 144 2.25 -9.35 19.44
CA ALA A 144 1.93 -10.53 20.25
C ALA A 144 1.25 -11.68 19.46
N GLY A 145 1.04 -11.51 18.14
CA GLY A 145 0.34 -12.50 17.30
C GLY A 145 1.03 -12.71 15.96
N GLU A 146 0.30 -13.33 15.03
CA GLU A 146 0.75 -13.58 13.67
C GLU A 146 -0.01 -12.71 12.66
N ALA A 147 0.69 -12.28 11.64
CA ALA A 147 0.12 -11.69 10.42
C ALA A 147 0.23 -12.68 9.26
N VAL A 148 -0.74 -12.64 8.37
CA VAL A 148 -0.80 -13.50 7.17
C VAL A 148 -0.82 -12.62 5.93
N VAL A 149 0.07 -12.88 4.98
CA VAL A 149 0.10 -12.15 3.71
C VAL A 149 -1.14 -12.53 2.87
N ARG A 150 -2.00 -11.57 2.59
CA ARG A 150 -3.20 -11.73 1.76
C ARG A 150 -2.91 -11.52 0.28
N LYS A 151 -2.11 -10.49 -0.01
CA LYS A 151 -1.86 -10.06 -1.38
C LYS A 151 -0.46 -9.46 -1.49
N VAL A 152 0.22 -9.80 -2.55
CA VAL A 152 1.49 -9.18 -2.94
C VAL A 152 1.19 -7.95 -3.81
N ILE A 153 1.64 -6.77 -3.37
CA ILE A 153 1.38 -5.51 -4.06
C ILE A 153 2.61 -5.08 -4.87
N VAL A 154 3.80 -5.39 -4.35
CA VAL A 154 5.06 -5.10 -5.05
C VAL A 154 5.05 -5.70 -6.46
N GLU A 155 5.50 -4.92 -7.42
CA GLU A 155 5.62 -5.34 -8.83
C GLU A 155 7.10 -5.59 -9.14
N ASP A 156 7.52 -6.85 -9.06
CA ASP A 156 8.90 -7.27 -9.32
C ASP A 156 9.05 -7.69 -10.79
N GLY A 157 9.82 -6.91 -11.55
CA GLY A 157 10.03 -7.11 -12.97
C GLY A 157 9.37 -6.05 -13.86
N LEU A 158 9.49 -6.26 -15.17
CA LEU A 158 8.83 -5.39 -16.17
C LEU A 158 7.33 -5.73 -16.23
N PRO A 159 6.46 -4.73 -16.37
CA PRO A 159 5.06 -4.99 -16.68
C PRO A 159 4.98 -5.70 -18.05
N GLY A 160 4.29 -6.82 -18.05
CA GLY A 160 3.97 -7.57 -19.26
C GLY A 160 2.96 -6.84 -20.13
#